data_84f744b4b543cd76c5b91ee4210344e1
#
_entry.id   84f744b4b543cd76c5b91ee4210344e1
#
_cell.length_a   1.000
_cell.length_b   1.000
_cell.length_c   1.000
_cell.angle_alpha   90.00
_cell.angle_beta   90.00
_cell.angle_gamma   90.00
#
_symmetry.space_group_name_H-M   'P 1'
#
loop_
_entity.id
_entity.type
_entity.pdbx_description
1 polymer ?
#
loop_
_entity_poly.entity_id
_entity_poly.type
_entity_poly.pdbx_seq_one_letter_code
_entity_poly.pdbx_strand_id
1 'polypeptide(L)'
;METLDLIIDFHKSNPRQGPGSQQSTIKALQFLPQLTPQTQLLDVGCGTGAQTMVLSEQTPAHITAVDSSKEFLSILKHKVLQKGITNRLTVKEMDMEQLAFAPESLDVIWAEGAIYNIGFSRGIREWRPLLKKDGYLVVSEISWLTPERPQIVDKYWTEVYPEMGTIAEKTAQIEEAGYIPVAHFVLPESDWTSHYY
;
A
#
# COMPACT_ATOMS: atom_id res chain seq x y z
N MET A 1 7.00 25.20 10.27
CA MET A 1 6.38 24.14 9.46
C MET A 1 7.27 22.94 9.61
N GLU A 2 6.78 21.86 10.18
CA GLU A 2 7.58 20.64 10.33
C GLU A 2 7.81 19.99 8.97
N THR A 3 8.84 19.17 8.85
CA THR A 3 9.20 18.51 7.57
C THR A 3 8.01 17.73 7.00
N LEU A 4 7.19 17.13 7.87
CA LEU A 4 5.98 16.39 7.50
C LEU A 4 4.93 17.29 6.84
N ASP A 5 4.70 18.50 7.38
CA ASP A 5 3.75 19.46 6.81
C ASP A 5 4.12 19.86 5.38
N LEU A 6 5.44 20.03 5.12
CA LEU A 6 5.95 20.35 3.78
C LEU A 6 5.73 19.19 2.79
N ILE A 7 5.94 17.95 3.23
CA ILE A 7 5.71 16.76 2.41
C ILE A 7 4.22 16.63 2.07
N ILE A 8 3.34 16.81 3.05
CA ILE A 8 1.89 16.77 2.85
C ILE A 8 1.46 17.87 1.86
N ASP A 9 1.95 19.09 2.07
CA ASP A 9 1.61 20.24 1.22
C ASP A 9 2.06 20.04 -0.23
N PHE A 10 3.23 19.46 -0.44
CA PHE A 10 3.75 19.10 -1.75
C PHE A 10 2.93 18.01 -2.45
N HIS A 11 2.55 16.97 -1.71
CA HIS A 11 1.88 15.80 -2.29
C HIS A 11 0.36 15.88 -2.36
N LYS A 12 -0.32 16.75 -1.56
CA LYS A 12 -1.79 16.79 -1.49
C LYS A 12 -2.49 17.11 -2.81
N SER A 13 -1.81 17.82 -3.72
CA SER A 13 -2.32 18.16 -5.05
C SER A 13 -2.01 17.10 -6.11
N ASN A 14 -1.12 16.15 -5.81
CA ASN A 14 -0.77 15.10 -6.74
C ASN A 14 -1.88 14.04 -6.80
N PRO A 15 -2.14 13.43 -7.96
CA PRO A 15 -3.12 12.36 -8.10
C PRO A 15 -2.82 11.17 -7.19
N ARG A 16 -1.52 10.92 -6.89
CA ARG A 16 -1.01 9.83 -6.08
C ARG A 16 0.17 10.31 -5.22
N GLN A 17 0.34 9.77 -4.01
CA GLN A 17 1.38 10.14 -3.07
C GLN A 17 2.60 9.20 -3.07
N GLY A 18 2.60 8.21 -3.96
CA GLY A 18 3.68 7.25 -4.14
C GLY A 18 3.67 6.68 -5.56
N PRO A 19 4.73 5.96 -5.96
CA PRO A 19 4.79 5.29 -7.26
C PRO A 19 3.65 4.31 -7.46
N GLY A 20 3.15 4.22 -8.69
CA GLY A 20 2.06 3.33 -9.06
C GLY A 20 1.09 3.97 -10.05
N SER A 21 0.18 3.17 -10.57
CA SER A 21 -0.86 3.60 -11.50
C SER A 21 -2.14 2.80 -11.31
N GLN A 22 -3.23 3.27 -11.90
CA GLN A 22 -4.48 2.50 -11.97
C GLN A 22 -4.25 1.12 -12.59
N GLN A 23 -3.46 1.04 -13.65
CA GLN A 23 -3.14 -0.20 -14.35
C GLN A 23 -2.39 -1.19 -13.45
N SER A 24 -1.42 -0.71 -12.68
CA SER A 24 -0.66 -1.54 -11.74
C SER A 24 -1.52 -2.03 -10.58
N THR A 25 -2.41 -1.20 -10.03
CA THR A 25 -3.41 -1.61 -9.03
C THR A 25 -4.33 -2.69 -9.60
N ILE A 26 -4.88 -2.51 -10.82
CA ILE A 26 -5.73 -3.51 -11.48
C ILE A 26 -4.95 -4.81 -11.75
N LYS A 27 -3.70 -4.71 -12.21
CA LYS A 27 -2.85 -5.89 -12.43
C LYS A 27 -2.63 -6.68 -11.15
N ALA A 28 -2.36 -6.00 -10.03
CA ALA A 28 -2.22 -6.66 -8.74
C ALA A 28 -3.51 -7.37 -8.29
N LEU A 29 -4.67 -6.75 -8.51
CA LEU A 29 -5.97 -7.37 -8.24
C LEU A 29 -6.21 -8.68 -9.00
N GLN A 30 -5.65 -8.82 -10.21
CA GLN A 30 -5.84 -10.03 -11.03
C GLN A 30 -5.20 -11.29 -10.43
N PHE A 31 -4.29 -11.14 -9.47
CA PHE A 31 -3.69 -12.27 -8.75
C PHE A 31 -4.50 -12.72 -7.52
N LEU A 32 -5.55 -11.98 -7.18
CA LEU A 32 -6.47 -12.34 -6.10
C LEU A 32 -7.65 -13.17 -6.64
N PRO A 33 -8.27 -14.00 -5.81
CA PRO A 33 -9.55 -14.59 -6.15
C PRO A 33 -10.61 -13.50 -6.33
N GLN A 34 -11.74 -13.85 -6.93
CA GLN A 34 -12.85 -12.91 -7.08
C GLN A 34 -13.34 -12.41 -5.71
N LEU A 35 -13.18 -11.12 -5.46
CA LEU A 35 -13.67 -10.50 -4.23
C LEU A 35 -15.18 -10.33 -4.28
N THR A 36 -15.83 -10.45 -3.13
CA THR A 36 -17.29 -10.42 -2.98
C THR A 36 -17.74 -9.25 -2.10
N PRO A 37 -19.04 -8.94 -2.01
CA PRO A 37 -19.53 -7.94 -1.07
C PRO A 37 -19.27 -8.27 0.42
N GLN A 38 -18.91 -9.51 0.76
CA GLN A 38 -18.53 -9.92 2.11
C GLN A 38 -17.05 -9.74 2.40
N THR A 39 -16.23 -9.53 1.37
CA THR A 39 -14.78 -9.34 1.51
C THR A 39 -14.47 -8.08 2.30
N GLN A 40 -13.66 -8.20 3.35
CA GLN A 40 -13.14 -7.10 4.15
C GLN A 40 -11.74 -6.75 3.67
N LEU A 41 -11.60 -5.62 2.99
CA LEU A 41 -10.33 -5.11 2.46
C LEU A 41 -9.88 -3.89 3.26
N LEU A 42 -8.65 -3.93 3.75
CA LEU A 42 -8.00 -2.80 4.41
C LEU A 42 -6.96 -2.20 3.46
N ASP A 43 -7.07 -0.91 3.16
CA ASP A 43 -6.06 -0.14 2.40
C ASP A 43 -5.26 0.72 3.38
N VAL A 44 -3.99 0.35 3.61
CA VAL A 44 -3.10 0.97 4.61
C VAL A 44 -2.19 1.98 3.94
N GLY A 45 -2.15 3.20 4.49
CA GLY A 45 -1.44 4.32 3.88
C GLY A 45 -2.14 4.77 2.60
N CYS A 46 -3.47 4.92 2.66
CA CYS A 46 -4.30 5.18 1.49
C CYS A 46 -4.06 6.55 0.83
N GLY A 47 -3.39 7.47 1.52
CA GLY A 47 -3.16 8.84 1.04
C GLY A 47 -4.48 9.53 0.66
N THR A 48 -4.47 10.22 -0.49
CA THR A 48 -5.67 10.85 -1.07
C THR A 48 -6.58 9.85 -1.79
N GLY A 49 -6.29 8.55 -1.71
CA GLY A 49 -7.13 7.46 -2.17
C GLY A 49 -6.98 7.07 -3.64
N ALA A 50 -5.81 7.22 -4.24
CA ALA A 50 -5.61 6.85 -5.63
C ALA A 50 -5.93 5.37 -5.89
N GLN A 51 -5.25 4.44 -5.21
CA GLN A 51 -5.52 3.01 -5.28
C GLN A 51 -6.88 2.66 -4.66
N THR A 52 -7.28 3.31 -3.55
CA THR A 52 -8.58 3.07 -2.88
C THR A 52 -9.75 3.22 -3.85
N MET A 53 -9.74 4.29 -4.66
CA MET A 53 -10.80 4.54 -5.64
C MET A 53 -10.81 3.47 -6.74
N VAL A 54 -9.65 3.05 -7.23
CA VAL A 54 -9.54 1.93 -8.20
C VAL A 54 -10.09 0.64 -7.59
N LEU A 55 -9.67 0.29 -6.38
CA LEU A 55 -10.17 -0.90 -5.67
C LEU A 55 -11.69 -0.85 -5.51
N SER A 56 -12.24 0.32 -5.20
CA SER A 56 -13.69 0.50 -5.07
C SER A 56 -14.44 0.36 -6.39
N GLU A 57 -13.83 0.70 -7.51
CA GLU A 57 -14.43 0.57 -8.85
C GLU A 57 -14.33 -0.86 -9.39
N GLN A 58 -13.26 -1.56 -9.06
CA GLN A 58 -12.94 -2.88 -9.60
C GLN A 58 -13.50 -4.04 -8.75
N THR A 59 -13.93 -3.77 -7.52
CA THR A 59 -14.40 -4.82 -6.61
C THR A 59 -15.68 -4.40 -5.87
N PRO A 60 -16.54 -5.36 -5.48
CA PRO A 60 -17.69 -5.11 -4.63
C PRO A 60 -17.34 -5.13 -3.12
N ALA A 61 -16.08 -5.29 -2.75
CA ALA A 61 -15.62 -5.47 -1.37
C ALA A 61 -16.00 -4.29 -0.46
N HIS A 62 -16.12 -4.57 0.83
CA HIS A 62 -16.11 -3.55 1.87
C HIS A 62 -14.68 -3.10 2.12
N ILE A 63 -14.40 -1.81 1.86
CA ILE A 63 -13.07 -1.23 1.98
C ILE A 63 -13.00 -0.34 3.21
N THR A 64 -12.01 -0.56 4.05
CA THR A 64 -11.58 0.42 5.06
C THR A 64 -10.25 1.00 4.61
N ALA A 65 -10.22 2.31 4.35
CA ALA A 65 -9.02 3.03 3.95
C ALA A 65 -8.49 3.82 5.15
N VAL A 66 -7.21 3.63 5.48
CA VAL A 66 -6.57 4.26 6.64
C VAL A 66 -5.30 5.01 6.25
N ASP A 67 -5.10 6.15 6.88
CA ASP A 67 -3.90 6.99 6.80
C ASP A 67 -3.76 7.80 8.09
N SER A 68 -2.56 8.27 8.39
CA SER A 68 -2.32 9.16 9.53
C SER A 68 -2.58 10.64 9.21
N SER A 69 -2.58 11.03 7.92
CA SER A 69 -2.79 12.41 7.48
C SER A 69 -4.29 12.74 7.36
N LYS A 70 -4.76 13.63 8.21
CA LYS A 70 -6.14 14.17 8.16
C LYS A 70 -6.44 14.89 6.86
N GLU A 71 -5.44 15.57 6.31
CA GLU A 71 -5.52 16.33 5.06
C GLU A 71 -5.80 15.39 3.89
N PHE A 72 -5.01 14.31 3.76
CA PHE A 72 -5.22 13.29 2.73
C PHE A 72 -6.58 12.62 2.87
N LEU A 73 -6.94 12.24 4.10
CA LEU A 73 -8.22 11.61 4.39
C LEU A 73 -9.42 12.53 4.10
N SER A 74 -9.28 13.86 4.28
CA SER A 74 -10.32 14.82 3.92
C SER A 74 -10.59 14.79 2.41
N ILE A 75 -9.53 14.74 1.60
CA ILE A 75 -9.64 14.63 0.13
C ILE A 75 -10.31 13.30 -0.26
N LEU A 76 -9.90 12.19 0.33
CA LEU A 76 -10.51 10.88 0.07
C LEU A 76 -11.98 10.85 0.47
N LYS A 77 -12.33 11.35 1.65
CA LYS A 77 -13.74 11.45 2.11
C LYS A 77 -14.61 12.20 1.13
N HIS A 78 -14.10 13.31 0.58
CA HIS A 78 -14.82 14.07 -0.44
C HIS A 78 -15.07 13.25 -1.71
N LYS A 79 -14.04 12.53 -2.21
CA LYS A 79 -14.17 11.63 -3.37
C LYS A 79 -15.21 10.52 -3.13
N VAL A 80 -15.21 9.92 -1.92
CA VAL A 80 -16.15 8.85 -1.52
C VAL A 80 -17.60 9.37 -1.49
N LEU A 81 -17.82 10.56 -0.95
CA LEU A 81 -19.12 11.22 -0.93
C LEU A 81 -19.61 11.54 -2.35
N GLN A 82 -18.75 12.11 -3.20
CA GLN A 82 -19.11 12.41 -4.60
C GLN A 82 -19.49 11.16 -5.39
N LYS A 83 -18.84 10.03 -5.12
CA LYS A 83 -19.14 8.74 -5.78
C LYS A 83 -20.35 8.03 -5.17
N GLY A 84 -20.86 8.46 -4.02
CA GLY A 84 -22.00 7.83 -3.35
C GLY A 84 -21.74 6.42 -2.83
N ILE A 85 -20.49 6.10 -2.46
CA ILE A 85 -20.05 4.75 -2.05
C ILE A 85 -19.78 4.62 -0.54
N THR A 86 -20.31 5.52 0.26
CA THR A 86 -20.13 5.53 1.73
C THR A 86 -20.67 4.28 2.43
N ASN A 87 -21.54 3.54 1.79
CA ASN A 87 -22.10 2.28 2.30
C ASN A 87 -21.12 1.10 2.29
N ARG A 88 -20.02 1.19 1.53
CA ARG A 88 -19.02 0.11 1.42
C ARG A 88 -17.57 0.59 1.45
N LEU A 89 -17.31 1.90 1.56
CA LEU A 89 -15.99 2.46 1.74
C LEU A 89 -15.98 3.38 2.95
N THR A 90 -15.23 2.98 3.97
CA THR A 90 -15.03 3.73 5.22
C THR A 90 -13.62 4.33 5.23
N VAL A 91 -13.50 5.61 5.59
CA VAL A 91 -12.21 6.33 5.68
C VAL A 91 -11.94 6.66 7.13
N LYS A 92 -10.83 6.17 7.69
CA LYS A 92 -10.45 6.35 9.09
C LYS A 92 -9.03 6.89 9.23
N GLU A 93 -8.85 7.80 10.19
CA GLU A 93 -7.53 8.17 10.67
C GLU A 93 -6.99 7.04 11.55
N MET A 94 -5.83 6.50 11.19
CA MET A 94 -5.19 5.42 11.92
C MET A 94 -3.70 5.36 11.58
N ASP A 95 -2.88 5.08 12.58
CA ASP A 95 -1.48 4.81 12.42
C ASP A 95 -1.30 3.35 11.94
N MET A 96 -0.48 3.15 10.89
CA MET A 96 -0.18 1.81 10.37
C MET A 96 0.62 0.94 11.34
N GLU A 97 1.26 1.54 12.35
CA GLU A 97 1.90 0.84 13.45
C GLU A 97 0.91 0.32 14.50
N GLN A 98 -0.32 0.83 14.50
CA GLN A 98 -1.33 0.52 15.52
C GLN A 98 -2.69 0.25 14.87
N LEU A 99 -2.74 -0.72 13.96
CA LEU A 99 -3.97 -1.10 13.28
C LEU A 99 -4.95 -1.77 14.25
N ALA A 100 -6.02 -1.05 14.61
CA ALA A 100 -7.03 -1.48 15.58
C ALA A 100 -8.10 -2.36 14.91
N PHE A 101 -7.69 -3.55 14.43
CA PHE A 101 -8.56 -4.58 13.89
C PHE A 101 -8.46 -5.85 14.73
N ALA A 102 -9.54 -6.63 14.78
CA ALA A 102 -9.52 -7.93 15.44
C ALA A 102 -8.61 -8.90 14.67
N PRO A 103 -7.94 -9.84 15.35
CA PRO A 103 -7.23 -10.91 14.66
C PRO A 103 -8.17 -11.66 13.68
N GLU A 104 -7.62 -12.11 12.56
CA GLU A 104 -8.32 -12.91 11.55
C GLU A 104 -9.63 -12.28 11.05
N SER A 105 -9.68 -10.92 10.96
CA SER A 105 -10.89 -10.21 10.53
C SER A 105 -10.85 -9.72 9.09
N LEU A 106 -9.66 -9.66 8.48
CA LEU A 106 -9.45 -9.11 7.15
C LEU A 106 -9.20 -10.21 6.11
N ASP A 107 -9.85 -10.09 4.98
CA ASP A 107 -9.61 -10.97 3.83
C ASP A 107 -8.43 -10.48 2.99
N VAL A 108 -8.25 -9.15 2.89
CA VAL A 108 -7.17 -8.52 2.14
C VAL A 108 -6.61 -7.34 2.91
N ILE A 109 -5.29 -7.26 3.01
CA ILE A 109 -4.55 -6.03 3.38
C ILE A 109 -3.82 -5.54 2.14
N TRP A 110 -4.04 -4.28 1.80
CA TRP A 110 -3.47 -3.61 0.64
C TRP A 110 -2.62 -2.43 1.08
N ALA A 111 -1.40 -2.26 0.54
CA ALA A 111 -0.55 -1.11 0.83
C ALA A 111 0.36 -0.79 -0.37
N GLU A 112 0.06 0.27 -1.11
CA GLU A 112 0.89 0.75 -2.22
C GLU A 112 1.72 1.95 -1.77
N GLY A 113 3.06 1.85 -1.88
CA GLY A 113 3.98 2.93 -1.53
C GLY A 113 3.90 3.38 -0.08
N ALA A 114 3.60 2.47 0.86
CA ALA A 114 3.33 2.83 2.25
C ALA A 114 4.10 2.00 3.29
N ILE A 115 4.22 0.69 3.11
CA ILE A 115 4.76 -0.23 4.12
C ILE A 115 6.20 0.13 4.57
N TYR A 116 6.99 0.72 3.70
CA TYR A 116 8.37 1.12 3.99
C TYR A 116 8.47 2.13 5.16
N ASN A 117 7.39 2.90 5.44
CA ASN A 117 7.37 3.88 6.53
C ASN A 117 7.54 3.24 7.92
N ILE A 118 7.13 2.00 8.09
CA ILE A 118 7.32 1.23 9.34
C ILE A 118 8.38 0.13 9.19
N GLY A 119 8.95 -0.01 8.00
CA GLY A 119 9.85 -1.10 7.62
C GLY A 119 9.09 -2.31 7.08
N PHE A 120 9.54 -2.81 5.93
CA PHE A 120 8.90 -3.92 5.23
C PHE A 120 8.78 -5.17 6.10
N SER A 121 9.92 -5.57 6.69
CA SER A 121 10.01 -6.76 7.55
C SER A 121 9.11 -6.68 8.79
N ARG A 122 8.96 -5.49 9.37
CA ARG A 122 8.06 -5.24 10.49
C ARG A 122 6.60 -5.29 10.02
N GLY A 123 6.25 -4.54 8.98
CA GLY A 123 4.87 -4.46 8.49
C GLY A 123 4.28 -5.81 8.11
N ILE A 124 5.02 -6.64 7.35
CA ILE A 124 4.52 -7.96 6.96
C ILE A 124 4.28 -8.88 8.17
N ARG A 125 5.08 -8.77 9.24
CA ARG A 125 4.89 -9.58 10.46
C ARG A 125 3.76 -9.05 11.33
N GLU A 126 3.68 -7.74 11.57
CA GLU A 126 2.68 -7.15 12.46
C GLU A 126 1.27 -7.20 11.86
N TRP A 127 1.14 -7.12 10.53
CA TRP A 127 -0.16 -7.19 9.88
C TRP A 127 -0.66 -8.62 9.64
N ARG A 128 0.23 -9.64 9.68
CA ARG A 128 -0.12 -11.05 9.44
C ARG A 128 -1.25 -11.57 10.33
N PRO A 129 -1.26 -11.29 11.65
CA PRO A 129 -2.33 -11.77 12.55
C PRO A 129 -3.71 -11.18 12.26
N LEU A 130 -3.80 -10.07 11.55
CA LEU A 130 -5.06 -9.42 11.19
C LEU A 130 -5.76 -10.11 10.02
N LEU A 131 -4.98 -10.81 9.17
CA LEU A 131 -5.49 -11.57 8.04
C LEU A 131 -6.14 -12.87 8.51
N LYS A 132 -7.29 -13.18 7.94
CA LYS A 132 -7.91 -14.50 8.04
C LYS A 132 -6.96 -15.58 7.52
N LYS A 133 -7.25 -16.82 7.87
CA LYS A 133 -6.66 -17.95 7.16
C LYS A 133 -6.99 -17.81 5.67
N ASP A 134 -6.00 -18.02 4.81
CA ASP A 134 -6.11 -17.85 3.35
C ASP A 134 -6.37 -16.37 2.89
N GLY A 135 -6.19 -15.40 3.78
CA GLY A 135 -6.23 -13.97 3.44
C GLY A 135 -4.97 -13.52 2.70
N TYR A 136 -5.06 -12.41 2.00
CA TYR A 136 -4.02 -11.91 1.09
C TYR A 136 -3.40 -10.62 1.59
N LEU A 137 -2.07 -10.52 1.48
CA LEU A 137 -1.33 -9.28 1.61
C LEU A 137 -0.87 -8.83 0.22
N VAL A 138 -1.21 -7.62 -0.17
CA VAL A 138 -0.75 -6.99 -1.41
C VAL A 138 0.02 -5.73 -1.06
N VAL A 139 1.29 -5.69 -1.40
CA VAL A 139 2.17 -4.55 -1.07
C VAL A 139 3.04 -4.18 -2.26
N SER A 140 3.34 -2.90 -2.41
CA SER A 140 4.46 -2.47 -3.24
C SER A 140 5.64 -2.08 -2.36
N GLU A 141 6.83 -2.53 -2.75
CA GLU A 141 8.06 -2.35 -1.99
C GLU A 141 9.22 -2.00 -2.90
N ILE A 142 10.02 -1.03 -2.49
CA ILE A 142 11.23 -0.65 -3.24
C ILE A 142 12.28 -1.75 -3.10
N SER A 143 12.82 -2.19 -4.23
CA SER A 143 13.74 -3.33 -4.28
C SER A 143 14.79 -3.16 -5.36
N TRP A 144 15.95 -3.74 -5.13
CA TRP A 144 16.99 -3.84 -6.15
C TRP A 144 16.57 -4.83 -7.24
N LEU A 145 16.63 -4.39 -8.50
CA LEU A 145 16.36 -5.25 -9.66
C LEU A 145 17.60 -6.02 -10.11
N THR A 146 18.80 -5.55 -9.72
CA THR A 146 20.09 -6.18 -10.05
C THR A 146 20.97 -6.25 -8.80
N PRO A 147 21.86 -7.25 -8.70
CA PRO A 147 22.84 -7.31 -7.62
C PRO A 147 23.95 -6.27 -7.79
N GLU A 148 24.26 -5.89 -9.04
CA GLU A 148 25.27 -4.90 -9.38
C GLU A 148 24.63 -3.52 -9.55
N ARG A 149 25.18 -2.52 -8.86
CA ARG A 149 24.72 -1.13 -8.90
C ARG A 149 25.84 -0.15 -8.61
N PRO A 150 25.75 1.11 -9.09
CA PRO A 150 26.76 2.13 -8.79
C PRO A 150 26.90 2.35 -7.28
N GLN A 151 28.12 2.43 -6.80
CA GLN A 151 28.43 2.59 -5.37
C GLN A 151 27.74 3.80 -4.73
N ILE A 152 27.61 4.90 -5.46
CA ILE A 152 26.93 6.10 -4.95
C ILE A 152 25.44 5.86 -4.70
N VAL A 153 24.79 5.07 -5.56
CA VAL A 153 23.36 4.70 -5.43
C VAL A 153 23.17 3.72 -4.27
N ASP A 154 24.06 2.71 -4.18
CA ASP A 154 24.05 1.75 -3.09
C ASP A 154 24.22 2.43 -1.72
N LYS A 155 25.21 3.32 -1.60
CA LYS A 155 25.45 4.07 -0.37
C LYS A 155 24.24 4.92 0.03
N TYR A 156 23.67 5.67 -0.92
CA TYR A 156 22.51 6.52 -0.66
C TYR A 156 21.34 5.70 -0.11
N TRP A 157 20.94 4.63 -0.78
CA TRP A 157 19.79 3.84 -0.36
C TRP A 157 20.04 3.04 0.92
N THR A 158 21.27 2.58 1.17
CA THR A 158 21.63 1.93 2.44
C THR A 158 21.48 2.89 3.63
N GLU A 159 21.75 4.18 3.43
CA GLU A 159 21.59 5.21 4.46
C GLU A 159 20.12 5.63 4.64
N VAL A 160 19.36 5.77 3.54
CA VAL A 160 17.98 6.29 3.56
C VAL A 160 16.96 5.20 3.89
N TYR A 161 17.17 3.98 3.38
CA TYR A 161 16.29 2.83 3.62
C TYR A 161 17.12 1.55 3.76
N PRO A 162 17.61 1.25 4.97
CA PRO A 162 18.50 0.10 5.24
C PRO A 162 17.89 -1.26 4.91
N GLU A 163 16.55 -1.36 4.87
CA GLU A 163 15.84 -2.59 4.50
C GLU A 163 15.77 -2.83 2.98
N MET A 164 16.32 -1.93 2.16
CA MET A 164 16.30 -2.11 0.71
C MET A 164 17.08 -3.36 0.32
N GLY A 165 16.38 -4.34 -0.26
CA GLY A 165 16.94 -5.61 -0.69
C GLY A 165 16.54 -5.97 -2.11
N THR A 166 17.02 -7.08 -2.61
CA THR A 166 16.61 -7.67 -3.89
C THR A 166 15.21 -8.29 -3.80
N ILE A 167 14.57 -8.53 -4.93
CA ILE A 167 13.28 -9.23 -4.99
C ILE A 167 13.36 -10.60 -4.29
N ALA A 168 14.48 -11.33 -4.46
CA ALA A 168 14.68 -12.63 -3.82
C ALA A 168 14.72 -12.52 -2.29
N GLU A 169 15.45 -11.53 -1.76
CA GLU A 169 15.53 -11.27 -0.31
C GLU A 169 14.17 -10.86 0.26
N LYS A 170 13.43 -9.99 -0.44
CA LYS A 170 12.07 -9.61 -0.02
C LYS A 170 11.10 -10.79 -0.04
N THR A 171 11.22 -11.67 -1.05
CA THR A 171 10.41 -12.91 -1.14
C THR A 171 10.72 -13.83 0.04
N ALA A 172 11.99 -14.03 0.37
CA ALA A 172 12.39 -14.83 1.53
C ALA A 172 11.81 -14.26 2.85
N GLN A 173 11.85 -12.94 3.04
CA GLN A 173 11.24 -12.28 4.21
C GLN A 173 9.73 -12.52 4.30
N ILE A 174 9.02 -12.52 3.15
CA ILE A 174 7.58 -12.84 3.07
C ILE A 174 7.32 -14.28 3.51
N GLU A 175 8.12 -15.23 3.03
CA GLU A 175 8.02 -16.66 3.40
C GLU A 175 8.34 -16.88 4.89
N GLU A 176 9.38 -16.25 5.41
CA GLU A 176 9.74 -16.30 6.84
C GLU A 176 8.64 -15.71 7.74
N ALA A 177 7.90 -14.72 7.26
CA ALA A 177 6.74 -14.16 7.96
C ALA A 177 5.48 -15.06 7.88
N GLY A 178 5.58 -16.22 7.23
CA GLY A 178 4.50 -17.21 7.16
C GLY A 178 3.49 -16.99 6.04
N TYR A 179 3.85 -16.23 5.02
CA TYR A 179 3.05 -16.10 3.79
C TYR A 179 3.52 -17.09 2.72
N ILE A 180 2.66 -17.33 1.75
CA ILE A 180 2.99 -18.05 0.52
C ILE A 180 2.96 -17.03 -0.62
N PRO A 181 4.11 -16.74 -1.26
CA PRO A 181 4.15 -15.82 -2.40
C PRO A 181 3.26 -16.33 -3.55
N VAL A 182 2.36 -15.48 -4.02
CA VAL A 182 1.46 -15.79 -5.14
C VAL A 182 2.02 -15.25 -6.45
N ALA A 183 2.40 -13.99 -6.46
CA ALA A 183 2.96 -13.31 -7.63
C ALA A 183 3.75 -12.07 -7.22
N HIS A 184 4.64 -11.65 -8.09
CA HIS A 184 5.22 -10.31 -8.07
C HIS A 184 5.41 -9.78 -9.49
N PHE A 185 5.50 -8.47 -9.64
CA PHE A 185 5.88 -7.82 -10.89
C PHE A 185 6.57 -6.49 -10.58
N VAL A 186 7.39 -6.05 -11.52
CA VAL A 186 8.06 -4.74 -11.44
C VAL A 186 7.08 -3.69 -11.96
N LEU A 187 6.92 -2.60 -11.22
CA LEU A 187 6.17 -1.42 -11.68
C LEU A 187 6.88 -0.82 -12.91
N PRO A 188 6.14 -0.44 -13.96
CA PRO A 188 6.74 0.21 -15.12
C PRO A 188 7.32 1.57 -14.74
N GLU A 189 8.32 2.03 -15.48
CA GLU A 189 8.97 3.33 -15.27
C GLU A 189 7.97 4.48 -15.24
N SER A 190 6.91 4.40 -16.05
CA SER A 190 5.83 5.39 -16.08
C SER A 190 5.13 5.60 -14.74
N ASP A 191 5.10 4.58 -13.88
CA ASP A 191 4.49 4.68 -12.55
C ASP A 191 5.29 5.59 -11.60
N TRP A 192 6.57 5.83 -11.93
CA TRP A 192 7.44 6.76 -11.22
C TRP A 192 7.43 8.15 -11.86
N THR A 193 7.47 8.23 -13.19
CA THR A 193 7.77 9.46 -13.93
C THR A 193 6.52 10.23 -14.37
N SER A 194 5.35 9.58 -14.55
CA SER A 194 4.18 10.25 -15.11
C SER A 194 3.22 10.85 -14.09
N HIS A 195 3.24 10.38 -12.84
CA HIS A 195 2.24 10.76 -11.84
C HIS A 195 2.80 11.01 -10.44
N TYR A 196 4.10 10.78 -10.23
CA TYR A 196 4.71 10.93 -8.91
C TYR A 196 5.78 12.04 -8.88
N TYR A 197 6.61 12.17 -9.93
CA TYR A 197 7.60 13.24 -10.07
C TYR A 197 7.19 14.30 -11.09
#